data_cf0d0c506a8d917090b53c7a1559f464
#
_entry.id   cf0d0c506a8d917090b53c7a1559f464
#
_cell.length_a   1.000
_cell.length_b   1.000
_cell.length_c   1.000
_cell.angle_alpha   90.00
_cell.angle_beta   90.00
_cell.angle_gamma   90.00
#
_symmetry.space_group_name_H-M   'P 1'
#
loop_
_entity.id
_entity.type
_entity.pdbx_description
1 polymer ?
#
loop_
_entity_poly.entity_id
_entity_poly.type
_entity_poly.pdbx_seq_one_letter_code
_entity_poly.pdbx_strand_id
1 'polypeptide(L)'
;MKQRLIPCLLLCICLITQVAAAAPPPLKLKSGDRVIFLGNTMIERAQKFGRWESVFLRSFPEAKLSFRNLGWSGDTVWADSRGIFDPPAVGYQRMIKQIEELKPTLIVLGYGGNEAFAGEKGLPAFENQLHKLLTDLKSTEAKILIVSPHRYENQGAPLPDPAEHNRDLKAYAESLQQIAHKGNYYFVDLYNQLIPEPAGDPGLKWTTNSIHLTDAGYQKAAEIIAADLGLQPITLTRDVDQQVRDLTFEKNRQYFYNWRPQNITYLLGFRKHEQGQNAKELPQFIPLIEKNEAEIHSLVSQ
;
A
#
# COMPACT_ATOMS: atom_id res chain seq x y z
N MET A 1 33.86 -69.65 -19.01
CA MET A 1 32.61 -69.00 -18.51
C MET A 1 33.02 -67.70 -17.80
N LYS A 2 32.76 -66.56 -18.42
CA LYS A 2 33.06 -65.19 -17.81
C LYS A 2 31.71 -64.63 -17.35
N GLN A 3 31.55 -64.54 -16.02
CA GLN A 3 30.44 -63.86 -15.39
C GLN A 3 30.63 -62.35 -15.54
N ARG A 4 29.63 -61.64 -16.13
CA ARG A 4 29.55 -60.21 -16.19
C ARG A 4 28.74 -59.72 -14.99
N LEU A 5 29.41 -58.97 -14.10
CA LEU A 5 28.79 -58.21 -13.03
C LEU A 5 28.13 -56.96 -13.66
N ILE A 6 26.84 -56.81 -13.47
CA ILE A 6 26.05 -55.61 -13.81
C ILE A 6 26.06 -54.73 -12.56
N PRO A 7 26.53 -53.48 -12.61
CA PRO A 7 26.43 -52.56 -11.47
C PRO A 7 24.98 -52.04 -11.39
N CYS A 8 24.31 -52.32 -10.31
CA CYS A 8 23.00 -51.77 -9.96
C CYS A 8 23.18 -50.31 -9.53
N LEU A 9 22.81 -49.37 -10.41
CA LEU A 9 22.84 -47.92 -10.13
C LEU A 9 21.59 -47.60 -9.31
N LEU A 10 21.75 -47.44 -7.99
CA LEU A 10 20.69 -46.92 -7.10
C LEU A 10 20.52 -45.42 -7.38
N LEU A 11 19.44 -45.07 -8.10
CA LEU A 11 18.99 -43.70 -8.32
C LEU A 11 18.26 -43.22 -7.06
N CYS A 12 18.97 -42.51 -6.17
CA CYS A 12 18.34 -41.79 -5.07
C CYS A 12 17.55 -40.59 -5.61
N ILE A 13 16.24 -40.76 -5.78
CA ILE A 13 15.32 -39.66 -6.05
C ILE A 13 15.08 -38.92 -4.74
N CYS A 14 15.81 -37.82 -4.51
CA CYS A 14 15.49 -36.86 -3.46
C CYS A 14 14.16 -36.17 -3.85
N LEU A 15 13.04 -36.64 -3.28
CA LEU A 15 11.80 -35.89 -3.28
C LEU A 15 11.99 -34.61 -2.43
N ILE A 16 12.27 -33.50 -3.09
CA ILE A 16 12.19 -32.18 -2.48
C ILE A 16 10.70 -31.89 -2.29
N THR A 17 10.17 -32.22 -1.12
CA THR A 17 8.84 -31.73 -0.72
C THR A 17 8.93 -30.23 -0.56
N GLN A 18 8.46 -29.48 -1.57
CA GLN A 18 8.18 -28.05 -1.41
C GLN A 18 7.07 -27.95 -0.36
N VAL A 19 7.44 -27.58 0.85
CA VAL A 19 6.47 -27.16 1.87
C VAL A 19 5.87 -25.86 1.33
N ALA A 20 4.67 -25.94 0.78
CA ALA A 20 3.92 -24.75 0.43
C ALA A 20 3.72 -23.94 1.72
N ALA A 21 4.20 -22.71 1.74
CA ALA A 21 3.93 -21.82 2.86
C ALA A 21 2.41 -21.70 3.03
N ALA A 22 1.92 -21.95 4.23
CA ALA A 22 0.49 -21.80 4.51
C ALA A 22 0.12 -20.32 4.34
N ALA A 23 -1.08 -20.07 3.79
CA ALA A 23 -1.58 -18.68 3.72
C ALA A 23 -1.63 -18.07 5.13
N PRO A 24 -1.39 -16.75 5.27
CA PRO A 24 -1.48 -16.11 6.57
C PRO A 24 -2.89 -16.31 7.17
N PRO A 25 -3.01 -16.39 8.51
CA PRO A 25 -4.31 -16.52 9.15
C PRO A 25 -5.18 -15.29 8.84
N PRO A 26 -6.52 -15.39 8.95
CA PRO A 26 -7.41 -14.26 8.72
C PRO A 26 -6.94 -13.01 9.46
N LEU A 27 -6.93 -11.86 8.77
CA LEU A 27 -6.50 -10.61 9.37
C LEU A 27 -7.42 -10.25 10.55
N LYS A 28 -6.82 -10.00 11.71
CA LYS A 28 -7.51 -9.53 12.90
C LYS A 28 -6.85 -8.26 13.39
N LEU A 29 -7.68 -7.25 13.62
CA LEU A 29 -7.28 -5.98 14.22
C LEU A 29 -8.05 -5.76 15.52
N LYS A 30 -7.45 -5.03 16.46
CA LYS A 30 -7.99 -4.74 17.80
C LYS A 30 -7.83 -3.27 18.14
N SER A 31 -8.53 -2.81 19.16
CA SER A 31 -8.37 -1.44 19.65
C SER A 31 -6.92 -1.12 20.00
N GLY A 32 -6.47 0.03 19.56
CA GLY A 32 -5.09 0.50 19.66
C GLY A 32 -4.20 0.13 18.48
N ASP A 33 -4.68 -0.73 17.55
CA ASP A 33 -3.92 -1.03 16.34
C ASP A 33 -3.77 0.21 15.45
N ARG A 34 -2.60 0.33 14.86
CA ARG A 34 -2.26 1.39 13.92
C ARG A 34 -1.90 0.80 12.56
N VAL A 35 -2.65 1.22 11.56
CA VAL A 35 -2.43 0.86 10.15
C VAL A 35 -1.68 1.98 9.45
N ILE A 36 -0.54 1.65 8.85
CA ILE A 36 0.22 2.58 7.99
C ILE A 36 0.03 2.16 6.53
N PHE A 37 -0.28 3.13 5.68
CA PHE A 37 -0.23 2.98 4.23
C PHE A 37 1.09 3.56 3.72
N LEU A 38 1.91 2.74 3.08
CA LEU A 38 3.22 3.12 2.54
C LEU A 38 3.30 2.76 1.05
N GLY A 39 3.70 3.70 0.22
CA GLY A 39 3.83 3.44 -1.21
C GLY A 39 3.84 4.70 -2.07
N ASN A 40 3.50 4.49 -3.33
CA ASN A 40 3.53 5.47 -4.40
C ASN A 40 2.24 6.33 -4.50
N THR A 41 2.00 6.89 -5.67
CA THR A 41 0.84 7.75 -5.99
C THR A 41 -0.50 7.08 -5.68
N MET A 42 -0.65 5.78 -5.93
CA MET A 42 -1.89 5.05 -5.63
C MET A 42 -2.20 5.13 -4.12
N ILE A 43 -1.20 4.92 -3.29
CA ILE A 43 -1.34 5.00 -1.83
C ILE A 43 -1.58 6.44 -1.37
N GLU A 44 -0.82 7.42 -1.88
CA GLU A 44 -1.03 8.83 -1.51
C GLU A 44 -2.45 9.29 -1.84
N ARG A 45 -2.92 8.95 -3.03
CA ARG A 45 -4.26 9.38 -3.49
C ARG A 45 -5.42 8.69 -2.76
N ALA A 46 -5.22 7.49 -2.21
CA ALA A 46 -6.24 6.78 -1.42
C ALA A 46 -6.76 7.63 -0.24
N GLN A 47 -5.91 8.50 0.33
CA GLN A 47 -6.28 9.39 1.43
C GLN A 47 -7.43 10.36 1.09
N LYS A 48 -7.62 10.69 -0.20
CA LYS A 48 -8.66 11.63 -0.65
C LYS A 48 -10.08 11.05 -0.59
N PHE A 49 -10.19 9.72 -0.71
CA PHE A 49 -11.48 9.05 -0.87
C PHE A 49 -11.92 8.31 0.39
N GLY A 50 -11.01 8.02 1.33
CA GLY A 50 -11.30 7.31 2.58
C GLY A 50 -11.78 5.87 2.42
N ARG A 51 -11.89 5.34 1.18
CA ARG A 51 -12.50 4.04 0.89
C ARG A 51 -11.75 2.88 1.55
N TRP A 52 -10.42 2.89 1.48
CA TRP A 52 -9.61 1.80 2.02
C TRP A 52 -9.62 1.80 3.56
N GLU A 53 -9.55 2.96 4.20
CA GLU A 53 -9.67 3.05 5.65
C GLU A 53 -11.06 2.61 6.13
N SER A 54 -12.12 3.03 5.40
CA SER A 54 -13.51 2.67 5.69
C SER A 54 -13.72 1.15 5.72
N VAL A 55 -13.07 0.37 4.83
CA VAL A 55 -13.18 -1.09 4.84
C VAL A 55 -12.69 -1.68 6.16
N PHE A 56 -11.53 -1.25 6.66
CA PHE A 56 -11.01 -1.74 7.94
C PHE A 56 -11.89 -1.29 9.11
N LEU A 57 -12.28 -0.01 9.15
CA LEU A 57 -13.17 0.52 10.18
C LEU A 57 -14.48 -0.26 10.28
N ARG A 58 -15.12 -0.49 9.14
CA ARG A 58 -16.40 -1.22 9.04
C ARG A 58 -16.27 -2.72 9.29
N SER A 59 -15.07 -3.29 9.09
CA SER A 59 -14.82 -4.71 9.38
C SER A 59 -14.50 -4.96 10.86
N PHE A 60 -14.09 -3.92 11.58
CA PHE A 60 -13.77 -3.98 13.00
C PHE A 60 -14.42 -2.80 13.76
N PRO A 61 -15.76 -2.68 13.75
CA PRO A 61 -16.46 -1.49 14.23
C PRO A 61 -16.20 -1.20 15.70
N GLU A 62 -15.96 -2.22 16.52
CA GLU A 62 -15.65 -2.07 17.94
C GLU A 62 -14.17 -1.73 18.21
N ALA A 63 -13.32 -1.82 17.19
CA ALA A 63 -11.90 -1.56 17.35
C ALA A 63 -11.58 -0.07 17.10
N LYS A 64 -10.95 0.57 18.07
CA LYS A 64 -10.42 1.93 17.92
C LYS A 64 -9.11 1.87 17.13
N LEU A 65 -9.23 1.84 15.80
CA LEU A 65 -8.10 1.81 14.88
C LEU A 65 -7.60 3.22 14.56
N SER A 66 -6.32 3.39 14.35
CA SER A 66 -5.74 4.62 13.82
C SER A 66 -5.05 4.37 12.49
N PHE A 67 -5.11 5.36 11.59
CA PHE A 67 -4.55 5.23 10.23
C PHE A 67 -3.59 6.38 9.93
N ARG A 68 -2.46 6.07 9.29
CA ARG A 68 -1.49 7.08 8.85
C ARG A 68 -1.08 6.77 7.41
N ASN A 69 -1.37 7.69 6.50
CA ASN A 69 -0.98 7.54 5.11
C ASN A 69 0.38 8.21 4.88
N LEU A 70 1.38 7.40 4.54
CA LEU A 70 2.74 7.80 4.20
C LEU A 70 3.00 7.63 2.69
N GLY A 71 1.96 7.53 1.87
CA GLY A 71 2.11 7.52 0.42
C GLY A 71 2.78 8.79 -0.10
N TRP A 72 3.56 8.66 -1.16
CA TRP A 72 4.24 9.78 -1.79
C TRP A 72 4.19 9.63 -3.31
N SER A 73 3.59 10.60 -3.99
CA SER A 73 3.48 10.57 -5.46
C SER A 73 4.84 10.47 -6.11
N GLY A 74 4.95 9.55 -7.08
CA GLY A 74 6.20 9.28 -7.80
C GLY A 74 7.21 8.43 -7.04
N ASP A 75 6.89 8.00 -5.79
CA ASP A 75 7.83 7.23 -4.98
C ASP A 75 8.03 5.79 -5.46
N THR A 76 9.16 5.23 -5.10
CA THR A 76 9.58 3.85 -5.37
C THR A 76 10.10 3.18 -4.10
N VAL A 77 10.37 1.88 -4.16
CA VAL A 77 10.97 1.13 -3.04
C VAL A 77 12.34 1.67 -2.60
N TRP A 78 12.99 2.51 -3.41
CA TRP A 78 14.24 3.22 -3.08
C TRP A 78 14.02 4.55 -2.37
N ALA A 79 12.76 4.98 -2.20
CA ALA A 79 12.39 6.28 -1.64
C ALA A 79 12.87 7.47 -2.52
N ASP A 80 12.81 7.32 -3.84
CA ASP A 80 13.33 8.31 -4.81
C ASP A 80 12.69 9.69 -4.65
N SER A 81 11.42 9.76 -4.24
CA SER A 81 10.71 11.02 -4.01
C SER A 81 10.94 11.62 -2.62
N ARG A 82 11.58 10.90 -1.68
CA ARG A 82 11.68 11.29 -0.25
C ARG A 82 12.98 11.99 0.11
N GLY A 83 13.87 12.16 -0.85
CA GLY A 83 15.13 12.88 -0.63
C GLY A 83 14.92 14.35 -0.27
N ILE A 84 13.89 15.00 -0.82
CA ILE A 84 13.67 16.45 -0.74
C ILE A 84 14.85 17.17 -1.40
N PHE A 85 15.88 17.53 -0.64
CA PHE A 85 17.14 18.12 -1.12
C PHE A 85 18.35 17.20 -0.87
N ASP A 86 18.12 16.04 -0.22
CA ASP A 86 19.13 15.04 0.07
C ASP A 86 19.07 13.89 -0.93
N PRO A 87 20.11 13.06 -1.03
CA PRO A 87 20.06 11.83 -1.81
C PRO A 87 18.91 10.90 -1.37
N PRO A 88 18.34 10.06 -2.26
CA PRO A 88 17.27 9.12 -1.93
C PRO A 88 17.56 8.24 -0.71
N ALA A 89 18.83 7.82 -0.52
CA ALA A 89 19.23 7.01 0.63
C ALA A 89 18.96 7.70 1.99
N VAL A 90 19.10 9.01 2.07
CA VAL A 90 18.76 9.79 3.28
C VAL A 90 17.25 9.87 3.46
N GLY A 91 16.50 10.04 2.36
CA GLY A 91 15.04 9.97 2.36
C GLY A 91 14.53 8.62 2.82
N TYR A 92 15.15 7.54 2.38
CA TYR A 92 14.85 6.18 2.80
C TYR A 92 15.03 5.99 4.31
N GLN A 93 16.16 6.42 4.86
CA GLN A 93 16.41 6.33 6.31
C GLN A 93 15.39 7.13 7.13
N ARG A 94 15.04 8.34 6.66
CA ARG A 94 13.97 9.14 7.29
C ARG A 94 12.62 8.43 7.27
N MET A 95 12.29 7.78 6.17
CA MET A 95 11.07 6.99 6.03
C MET A 95 11.03 5.85 7.04
N ILE A 96 12.10 5.05 7.14
CA ILE A 96 12.16 3.93 8.10
C ILE A 96 12.01 4.45 9.53
N LYS A 97 12.78 5.48 9.90
CA LYS A 97 12.67 6.09 11.24
C LYS A 97 11.26 6.60 11.55
N GLN A 98 10.61 7.27 10.60
CA GLN A 98 9.24 7.74 10.76
C GLN A 98 8.26 6.58 10.99
N ILE A 99 8.43 5.47 10.27
CA ILE A 99 7.59 4.27 10.43
C ILE A 99 7.79 3.68 11.83
N GLU A 100 9.03 3.55 12.29
CA GLU A 100 9.35 3.05 13.64
C GLU A 100 8.74 3.93 14.74
N GLU A 101 8.83 5.26 14.61
CA GLU A 101 8.26 6.22 15.55
C GLU A 101 6.72 6.12 15.63
N LEU A 102 6.07 5.77 14.51
CA LEU A 102 4.62 5.57 14.46
C LEU A 102 4.17 4.27 15.10
N LYS A 103 5.06 3.31 15.33
CA LYS A 103 4.75 2.01 15.95
C LYS A 103 3.55 1.31 15.31
N PRO A 104 3.59 0.99 14.00
CA PRO A 104 2.50 0.32 13.31
C PRO A 104 2.28 -1.10 13.84
N THR A 105 1.05 -1.59 13.70
CA THR A 105 0.70 -3.01 13.88
C THR A 105 0.36 -3.70 12.57
N LEU A 106 0.04 -2.89 11.53
CA LEU A 106 -0.12 -3.32 10.15
C LEU A 106 0.48 -2.27 9.21
N ILE A 107 1.28 -2.72 8.26
CA ILE A 107 1.81 -1.88 7.17
C ILE A 107 1.25 -2.39 5.85
N VAL A 108 0.54 -1.52 5.14
CA VAL A 108 0.01 -1.75 3.79
C VAL A 108 1.01 -1.17 2.80
N LEU A 109 1.65 -2.04 2.01
CA LEU A 109 2.67 -1.66 1.03
C LEU A 109 2.09 -1.64 -0.38
N GLY A 110 2.18 -0.51 -1.09
CA GLY A 110 1.74 -0.36 -2.47
C GLY A 110 2.85 0.19 -3.38
N TYR A 111 3.79 -0.66 -3.75
CA TYR A 111 4.88 -0.40 -4.69
C TYR A 111 4.79 -1.31 -5.93
N GLY A 112 5.71 -1.17 -6.87
CA GLY A 112 5.77 -1.95 -8.11
C GLY A 112 5.19 -1.23 -9.34
N GLY A 113 4.29 -0.26 -9.14
CA GLY A 113 3.68 0.46 -10.26
C GLY A 113 4.61 1.43 -10.97
N ASN A 114 5.40 2.19 -10.22
CA ASN A 114 6.40 3.10 -10.80
C ASN A 114 7.65 2.34 -11.27
N GLU A 115 8.03 1.31 -10.53
CA GLU A 115 9.18 0.47 -10.83
C GLU A 115 9.01 -0.31 -12.15
N ALA A 116 7.76 -0.67 -12.49
CA ALA A 116 7.44 -1.37 -13.73
C ALA A 116 7.79 -0.59 -15.01
N PHE A 117 7.98 0.73 -14.93
CA PHE A 117 8.51 1.50 -16.09
C PHE A 117 9.95 1.11 -16.48
N ALA A 118 10.68 0.41 -15.61
CA ALA A 118 11.97 -0.17 -15.97
C ALA A 118 11.85 -1.47 -16.80
N GLY A 119 10.61 -1.96 -17.02
CA GLY A 119 10.35 -3.24 -17.70
C GLY A 119 10.84 -4.45 -16.91
N GLU A 120 10.76 -5.64 -17.50
CA GLU A 120 11.21 -6.90 -16.85
C GLU A 120 12.68 -6.85 -16.41
N LYS A 121 13.54 -6.13 -17.13
CA LYS A 121 14.95 -5.98 -16.76
C LYS A 121 15.18 -5.29 -15.41
N GLY A 122 14.22 -4.49 -14.95
CA GLY A 122 14.25 -3.81 -13.66
C GLY A 122 13.81 -4.70 -12.49
N LEU A 123 13.14 -5.81 -12.78
CA LEU A 123 12.51 -6.67 -11.77
C LEU A 123 13.50 -7.20 -10.72
N PRO A 124 14.70 -7.73 -11.06
CA PRO A 124 15.64 -8.22 -10.04
C PRO A 124 16.11 -7.14 -9.07
N ALA A 125 16.31 -5.90 -9.55
CA ALA A 125 16.71 -4.79 -8.70
C ALA A 125 15.57 -4.38 -7.76
N PHE A 126 14.33 -4.36 -8.26
CA PHE A 126 13.13 -4.12 -7.47
C PHE A 126 12.96 -5.16 -6.37
N GLU A 127 13.05 -6.45 -6.69
CA GLU A 127 12.93 -7.55 -5.73
C GLU A 127 13.97 -7.42 -4.60
N ASN A 128 15.22 -7.17 -4.96
CA ASN A 128 16.30 -6.99 -3.98
C ASN A 128 16.02 -5.82 -3.03
N GLN A 129 15.57 -4.68 -3.54
CA GLN A 129 15.26 -3.52 -2.73
C GLN A 129 14.00 -3.72 -1.89
N LEU A 130 12.97 -4.40 -2.42
CA LEU A 130 11.78 -4.75 -1.66
C LEU A 130 12.13 -5.69 -0.50
N HIS A 131 12.98 -6.70 -0.74
CA HIS A 131 13.47 -7.58 0.33
C HIS A 131 14.25 -6.81 1.40
N LYS A 132 15.06 -5.81 1.00
CA LYS A 132 15.70 -4.90 1.94
C LYS A 132 14.67 -4.13 2.77
N LEU A 133 13.68 -3.51 2.12
CA LEU A 133 12.61 -2.77 2.79
C LEU A 133 11.86 -3.66 3.80
N LEU A 134 11.43 -4.85 3.38
CA LEU A 134 10.76 -5.82 4.25
C LEU A 134 11.64 -6.25 5.44
N THR A 135 12.95 -6.32 5.24
CA THR A 135 13.91 -6.63 6.32
C THR A 135 14.04 -5.47 7.30
N ASP A 136 14.16 -4.24 6.81
CA ASP A 136 14.26 -3.05 7.65
C ASP A 136 12.96 -2.82 8.47
N LEU A 137 11.80 -3.19 7.93
CA LEU A 137 10.52 -3.08 8.63
C LEU A 137 10.31 -4.14 9.73
N LYS A 138 11.14 -5.19 9.82
CA LYS A 138 10.99 -6.21 10.86
C LYS A 138 11.12 -5.66 12.28
N SER A 139 11.87 -4.57 12.47
CA SER A 139 12.00 -3.90 13.77
C SER A 139 10.67 -3.41 14.34
N THR A 140 9.67 -3.19 13.49
CA THR A 140 8.34 -2.74 13.91
C THR A 140 7.45 -3.85 14.44
N GLU A 141 7.77 -5.12 14.16
CA GLU A 141 6.93 -6.30 14.43
C GLU A 141 5.52 -6.22 13.79
N ALA A 142 5.30 -5.26 12.89
CA ALA A 142 4.04 -5.08 12.21
C ALA A 142 3.75 -6.23 11.22
N LYS A 143 2.47 -6.59 11.10
CA LYS A 143 2.01 -7.42 9.98
C LYS A 143 2.22 -6.65 8.67
N ILE A 144 2.53 -7.37 7.61
CA ILE A 144 2.70 -6.78 6.28
C ILE A 144 1.55 -7.21 5.38
N LEU A 145 0.94 -6.25 4.70
CA LEU A 145 -0.02 -6.44 3.62
C LEU A 145 0.57 -5.81 2.35
N ILE A 146 0.81 -6.62 1.35
CA ILE A 146 1.28 -6.17 0.05
C ILE A 146 0.08 -6.01 -0.88
N VAL A 147 -0.05 -4.85 -1.51
CA VAL A 147 -1.07 -4.56 -2.52
C VAL A 147 -0.37 -4.43 -3.87
N SER A 148 -0.77 -5.25 -4.83
CA SER A 148 -0.20 -5.18 -6.18
C SER A 148 -0.57 -3.85 -6.87
N PRO A 149 0.21 -3.39 -7.87
CA PRO A 149 -0.26 -2.36 -8.78
C PRO A 149 -1.53 -2.86 -9.50
N HIS A 150 -2.38 -1.94 -9.95
CA HIS A 150 -3.50 -2.27 -10.82
C HIS A 150 -3.11 -2.12 -12.30
N ARG A 151 -3.88 -2.73 -13.19
CA ARG A 151 -3.73 -2.53 -14.64
C ARG A 151 -4.04 -1.09 -15.02
N TYR A 152 -3.32 -0.54 -15.98
CA TYR A 152 -3.69 0.71 -16.60
C TYR A 152 -4.85 0.49 -17.57
N GLU A 153 -5.81 1.39 -17.54
CA GLU A 153 -7.03 1.34 -18.31
C GLU A 153 -6.81 1.92 -19.70
N ASN A 154 -7.19 1.20 -20.76
CA ASN A 154 -7.15 1.77 -22.11
C ASN A 154 -8.34 2.71 -22.29
N GLN A 155 -8.11 3.99 -22.25
CA GLN A 155 -9.14 5.03 -22.45
C GLN A 155 -9.14 5.62 -23.87
N GLY A 156 -8.29 5.11 -24.76
CA GLY A 156 -8.17 5.60 -26.13
C GLY A 156 -7.44 6.94 -26.27
N ALA A 157 -7.33 7.41 -27.51
CA ALA A 157 -6.66 8.67 -27.80
C ALA A 157 -7.30 9.86 -27.06
N PRO A 158 -6.51 10.85 -26.58
CA PRO A 158 -5.07 11.04 -26.84
C PRO A 158 -4.13 10.29 -25.89
N LEU A 159 -4.65 9.44 -24.99
CA LEU A 159 -3.82 8.67 -24.08
C LEU A 159 -3.17 7.48 -24.82
N PRO A 160 -1.94 7.10 -24.45
CA PRO A 160 -1.26 5.96 -25.04
C PRO A 160 -1.96 4.64 -24.73
N ASP A 161 -1.82 3.65 -25.60
CA ASP A 161 -2.26 2.29 -25.33
C ASP A 161 -1.38 1.67 -24.20
N PRO A 162 -1.96 1.27 -23.07
CA PRO A 162 -1.20 0.73 -21.96
C PRO A 162 -0.83 -0.75 -22.10
N ALA A 163 -1.17 -1.42 -23.22
CA ALA A 163 -1.04 -2.86 -23.38
C ALA A 163 0.38 -3.39 -23.11
N GLU A 164 1.40 -2.68 -23.60
CA GLU A 164 2.80 -3.05 -23.36
C GLU A 164 3.18 -2.89 -21.90
N HIS A 165 2.91 -1.73 -21.31
CA HIS A 165 3.20 -1.46 -19.90
C HIS A 165 2.41 -2.39 -18.95
N ASN A 166 1.22 -2.80 -19.32
CA ASN A 166 0.45 -3.78 -18.54
C ASN A 166 1.12 -5.17 -18.50
N ARG A 167 1.94 -5.55 -19.49
CA ARG A 167 2.76 -6.77 -19.41
C ARG A 167 3.86 -6.63 -18.34
N ASP A 168 4.51 -5.48 -18.30
CA ASP A 168 5.50 -5.19 -17.26
C ASP A 168 4.84 -5.17 -15.88
N LEU A 169 3.73 -4.45 -15.71
CA LEU A 169 2.96 -4.42 -14.46
C LEU A 169 2.57 -5.82 -13.98
N LYS A 170 2.24 -6.73 -14.92
CA LYS A 170 1.95 -8.13 -14.60
C LYS A 170 3.12 -8.83 -13.94
N ALA A 171 4.32 -8.71 -14.53
CA ALA A 171 5.52 -9.34 -13.98
C ALA A 171 5.82 -8.85 -12.54
N TYR A 172 5.66 -7.54 -12.31
CA TYR A 172 5.84 -6.97 -10.96
C TYR A 172 4.76 -7.43 -9.98
N ALA A 173 3.49 -7.52 -10.41
CA ALA A 173 2.41 -8.04 -9.57
C ALA A 173 2.61 -9.51 -9.20
N GLU A 174 3.03 -10.35 -10.14
CA GLU A 174 3.35 -11.76 -9.92
C GLU A 174 4.56 -11.93 -8.98
N SER A 175 5.58 -11.11 -9.11
CA SER A 175 6.72 -11.10 -8.18
C SER A 175 6.28 -10.72 -6.77
N LEU A 176 5.48 -9.67 -6.62
CA LEU A 176 4.92 -9.26 -5.32
C LEU A 176 4.11 -10.38 -4.67
N GLN A 177 3.29 -11.09 -5.45
CA GLN A 177 2.53 -12.24 -4.97
C GLN A 177 3.44 -13.36 -4.46
N GLN A 178 4.49 -13.69 -5.21
CA GLN A 178 5.47 -14.70 -4.82
C GLN A 178 6.22 -14.30 -3.54
N ILE A 179 6.62 -13.03 -3.41
CA ILE A 179 7.28 -12.50 -2.23
C ILE A 179 6.34 -12.57 -1.02
N ALA A 180 5.07 -12.18 -1.19
CA ALA A 180 4.08 -12.26 -0.14
C ALA A 180 3.87 -13.71 0.32
N HIS A 181 3.72 -14.64 -0.60
CA HIS A 181 3.56 -16.05 -0.29
C HIS A 181 4.78 -16.63 0.45
N LYS A 182 6.00 -16.37 -0.04
CA LYS A 182 7.23 -16.85 0.60
C LYS A 182 7.46 -16.25 1.99
N GLY A 183 7.07 -14.99 2.19
CA GLY A 183 7.22 -14.26 3.44
C GLY A 183 6.05 -14.44 4.41
N ASN A 184 5.02 -15.21 4.04
CA ASN A 184 3.78 -15.33 4.81
C ASN A 184 3.13 -13.97 5.11
N TYR A 185 3.16 -13.05 4.13
CA TYR A 185 2.52 -11.74 4.18
C TYR A 185 1.11 -11.81 3.59
N TYR A 186 0.22 -10.92 4.01
CA TYR A 186 -1.06 -10.71 3.35
C TYR A 186 -0.84 -10.15 1.95
N PHE A 187 -1.70 -10.53 1.01
CA PHE A 187 -1.63 -10.04 -0.36
C PHE A 187 -3.02 -9.65 -0.88
N VAL A 188 -3.06 -8.56 -1.63
CA VAL A 188 -4.25 -8.10 -2.36
C VAL A 188 -3.88 -7.95 -3.82
N ASP A 189 -4.59 -8.66 -4.68
CA ASP A 189 -4.34 -8.73 -6.11
C ASP A 189 -5.20 -7.74 -6.90
N LEU A 190 -4.82 -6.47 -6.89
CA LEU A 190 -5.51 -5.48 -7.73
C LEU A 190 -5.23 -5.68 -9.21
N TYR A 191 -4.07 -6.24 -9.58
CA TYR A 191 -3.72 -6.43 -10.98
C TYR A 191 -4.70 -7.35 -11.71
N ASN A 192 -5.03 -8.47 -11.11
CA ASN A 192 -5.92 -9.47 -11.72
C ASN A 192 -7.41 -9.21 -11.44
N GLN A 193 -7.76 -8.50 -10.37
CA GLN A 193 -9.15 -8.35 -9.93
C GLN A 193 -9.75 -6.98 -10.25
N LEU A 194 -8.95 -5.90 -10.27
CA LEU A 194 -9.43 -4.59 -10.70
C LEU A 194 -9.37 -4.50 -12.23
N ILE A 195 -10.20 -5.30 -12.89
CA ILE A 195 -10.29 -5.35 -14.35
C ILE A 195 -11.21 -4.24 -14.81
N PRO A 196 -10.76 -3.36 -15.74
CA PRO A 196 -11.64 -2.39 -16.36
C PRO A 196 -12.83 -3.10 -17.01
N GLU A 197 -14.05 -2.61 -16.78
CA GLU A 197 -15.23 -3.12 -17.48
C GLU A 197 -15.00 -3.04 -19.00
N PRO A 198 -15.42 -4.05 -19.77
CA PRO A 198 -15.40 -3.95 -21.22
C PRO A 198 -16.18 -2.68 -21.62
N ALA A 199 -15.76 -2.00 -22.67
CA ALA A 199 -16.22 -0.69 -23.14
C ALA A 199 -17.77 -0.59 -23.39
N GLY A 200 -18.58 -1.01 -22.43
CA GLY A 200 -20.04 -1.09 -22.48
C GLY A 200 -20.77 -0.02 -21.65
N ASP A 201 -20.16 0.48 -20.59
CA ASP A 201 -20.68 1.61 -19.83
C ASP A 201 -19.71 2.79 -19.91
N PRO A 202 -19.93 3.76 -20.81
CA PRO A 202 -19.06 4.92 -20.95
C PRO A 202 -19.03 5.82 -19.71
N GLY A 203 -19.84 5.54 -18.68
CA GLY A 203 -19.92 6.30 -17.44
C GLY A 203 -19.04 5.78 -16.31
N LEU A 204 -18.66 4.51 -16.30
CA LEU A 204 -17.91 3.90 -15.19
C LEU A 204 -16.44 3.70 -15.55
N LYS A 205 -15.61 4.67 -15.22
CA LYS A 205 -14.14 4.56 -15.36
C LYS A 205 -13.50 4.35 -14.02
N TRP A 206 -12.62 3.34 -13.93
CA TRP A 206 -11.83 3.11 -12.73
C TRP A 206 -10.70 4.13 -12.56
N THR A 207 -10.28 4.78 -13.65
CA THR A 207 -9.18 5.75 -13.64
C THR A 207 -9.58 7.06 -14.33
N THR A 208 -8.92 8.16 -13.97
CA THR A 208 -9.12 9.47 -14.59
C THR A 208 -8.29 9.66 -15.87
N ASN A 209 -7.15 8.98 -15.97
CA ASN A 209 -6.16 9.18 -17.02
C ASN A 209 -5.40 7.88 -17.31
N SER A 210 -6.08 6.77 -17.39
CA SER A 210 -5.53 5.41 -17.51
C SER A 210 -4.80 4.88 -16.27
N ILE A 211 -4.32 5.74 -15.36
CA ILE A 211 -3.42 5.40 -14.26
C ILE A 211 -4.04 5.65 -12.88
N HIS A 212 -4.62 6.84 -12.68
CA HIS A 212 -5.04 7.27 -11.35
C HIS A 212 -6.49 6.87 -11.08
N LEU A 213 -6.69 6.05 -10.05
CA LEU A 213 -8.02 5.60 -9.65
C LEU A 213 -8.96 6.77 -9.33
N THR A 214 -10.20 6.64 -9.78
CA THR A 214 -11.34 7.49 -9.40
C THR A 214 -11.87 7.09 -8.02
N ASP A 215 -12.88 7.78 -7.49
CA ASP A 215 -13.60 7.32 -6.29
C ASP A 215 -14.20 5.92 -6.50
N ALA A 216 -14.80 5.66 -7.68
CA ALA A 216 -15.32 4.34 -8.04
C ALA A 216 -14.21 3.28 -8.11
N GLY A 217 -13.04 3.63 -8.67
CA GLY A 217 -11.86 2.74 -8.69
C GLY A 217 -11.37 2.41 -7.29
N TYR A 218 -11.30 3.38 -6.38
CA TYR A 218 -10.94 3.13 -4.98
C TYR A 218 -12.02 2.35 -4.23
N GLN A 219 -13.30 2.54 -4.53
CA GLN A 219 -14.39 1.73 -3.99
C GLN A 219 -14.24 0.26 -4.42
N LYS A 220 -14.01 0.02 -5.72
CA LYS A 220 -13.80 -1.34 -6.22
C LYS A 220 -12.55 -2.00 -5.63
N ALA A 221 -11.45 -1.27 -5.53
CA ALA A 221 -10.24 -1.75 -4.85
C ALA A 221 -10.51 -2.07 -3.37
N ALA A 222 -11.34 -1.29 -2.68
CA ALA A 222 -11.74 -1.56 -1.30
C ALA A 222 -12.55 -2.87 -1.16
N GLU A 223 -13.42 -3.17 -2.12
CA GLU A 223 -14.16 -4.44 -2.18
C GLU A 223 -13.21 -5.64 -2.37
N ILE A 224 -12.20 -5.48 -3.24
CA ILE A 224 -11.16 -6.50 -3.46
C ILE A 224 -10.34 -6.69 -2.17
N ILE A 225 -9.93 -5.62 -1.50
CA ILE A 225 -9.23 -5.69 -0.20
C ILE A 225 -10.06 -6.48 0.82
N ALA A 226 -11.36 -6.21 0.90
CA ALA A 226 -12.24 -6.95 1.80
C ALA A 226 -12.28 -8.44 1.45
N ALA A 227 -12.45 -8.77 0.18
CA ALA A 227 -12.54 -10.15 -0.29
C ALA A 227 -11.25 -10.94 -0.05
N ASP A 228 -10.10 -10.40 -0.48
CA ASP A 228 -8.80 -11.08 -0.37
C ASP A 228 -8.36 -11.29 1.09
N LEU A 229 -8.76 -10.38 1.99
CA LEU A 229 -8.44 -10.48 3.41
C LEU A 229 -9.52 -11.20 4.23
N GLY A 230 -10.62 -11.62 3.60
CA GLY A 230 -11.75 -12.26 4.28
C GLY A 230 -12.48 -11.34 5.27
N LEU A 231 -12.43 -10.02 5.03
CA LEU A 231 -13.07 -9.02 5.88
C LEU A 231 -14.59 -8.98 5.62
N GLN A 232 -15.35 -8.64 6.66
CA GLN A 232 -16.80 -8.56 6.61
C GLN A 232 -17.25 -7.16 7.05
N PRO A 233 -17.12 -6.13 6.18
CA PRO A 233 -17.48 -4.77 6.54
C PRO A 233 -18.99 -4.64 6.75
N ILE A 234 -19.42 -4.09 7.88
CA ILE A 234 -20.84 -3.75 8.12
C ILE A 234 -21.31 -2.74 7.09
N THR A 235 -22.62 -2.76 6.81
CA THR A 235 -23.25 -1.80 5.91
C THR A 235 -23.64 -0.54 6.69
N LEU A 236 -23.14 0.60 6.27
CA LEU A 236 -23.57 1.92 6.76
C LEU A 236 -24.65 2.48 5.86
N THR A 237 -25.51 3.35 6.41
CA THR A 237 -26.39 4.16 5.56
C THR A 237 -25.54 5.07 4.67
N ARG A 238 -26.11 5.51 3.55
CA ARG A 238 -25.40 6.39 2.60
C ARG A 238 -24.84 7.65 3.28
N ASP A 239 -25.64 8.25 4.15
CA ASP A 239 -25.28 9.51 4.79
C ASP A 239 -24.15 9.30 5.83
N VAL A 240 -24.21 8.20 6.60
CA VAL A 240 -23.14 7.85 7.56
C VAL A 240 -21.85 7.48 6.83
N ASP A 241 -21.92 6.69 5.74
CA ASP A 241 -20.75 6.38 4.91
C ASP A 241 -20.09 7.66 4.34
N GLN A 242 -20.89 8.62 3.89
CA GLN A 242 -20.37 9.89 3.41
C GLN A 242 -19.70 10.69 4.53
N GLN A 243 -20.32 10.79 5.72
CA GLN A 243 -19.74 11.48 6.88
C GLN A 243 -18.40 10.84 7.31
N VAL A 244 -18.34 9.51 7.39
CA VAL A 244 -17.11 8.78 7.71
C VAL A 244 -15.99 9.11 6.71
N ARG A 245 -16.32 9.18 5.42
CA ARG A 245 -15.33 9.51 4.38
C ARG A 245 -14.86 10.96 4.45
N ASP A 246 -15.77 11.90 4.70
CA ASP A 246 -15.44 13.32 4.81
C ASP A 246 -14.52 13.58 6.02
N LEU A 247 -14.82 12.98 7.17
CA LEU A 247 -13.97 13.03 8.35
C LEU A 247 -12.61 12.34 8.12
N THR A 248 -12.61 11.20 7.41
CA THR A 248 -11.38 10.50 7.04
C THR A 248 -10.51 11.36 6.12
N PHE A 249 -11.11 12.02 5.14
CA PHE A 249 -10.39 12.96 4.28
C PHE A 249 -9.79 14.12 5.07
N GLU A 250 -10.58 14.76 5.95
CA GLU A 250 -10.09 15.88 6.76
C GLU A 250 -8.97 15.45 7.72
N LYS A 251 -9.14 14.33 8.40
CA LYS A 251 -8.10 13.72 9.24
C LYS A 251 -6.81 13.46 8.44
N ASN A 252 -6.93 12.88 7.26
CA ASN A 252 -5.79 12.57 6.39
C ASN A 252 -5.10 13.85 5.89
N ARG A 253 -5.86 14.89 5.57
CA ARG A 253 -5.34 16.20 5.19
C ARG A 253 -4.54 16.84 6.32
N GLN A 254 -5.07 16.81 7.54
CA GLN A 254 -4.39 17.29 8.73
C GLN A 254 -3.11 16.51 9.02
N TYR A 255 -3.16 15.18 8.91
CA TYR A 255 -1.97 14.35 9.07
C TYR A 255 -0.92 14.63 7.98
N PHE A 256 -1.35 14.78 6.74
CA PHE A 256 -0.46 15.12 5.64
C PHE A 256 0.30 16.41 5.92
N TYR A 257 -0.37 17.49 6.36
CA TYR A 257 0.29 18.74 6.69
C TYR A 257 1.16 18.66 7.94
N ASN A 258 0.87 17.77 8.85
CA ASN A 258 1.69 17.53 10.04
C ASN A 258 3.06 16.91 9.67
N TRP A 259 3.09 15.86 8.87
CA TRP A 259 4.34 15.15 8.58
C TRP A 259 5.06 15.60 7.30
N ARG A 260 4.33 16.21 6.36
CA ARG A 260 4.83 16.70 5.08
C ARG A 260 4.28 18.09 4.77
N PRO A 261 4.63 19.12 5.58
CA PRO A 261 4.17 20.48 5.34
C PRO A 261 4.69 20.99 3.99
N GLN A 262 3.86 21.73 3.26
CA GLN A 262 4.21 22.24 1.92
C GLN A 262 5.42 23.19 1.95
N ASN A 263 5.60 23.92 3.03
CA ASN A 263 6.71 24.84 3.26
C ASN A 263 7.86 24.23 4.08
N ILE A 264 8.08 22.91 3.94
CA ILE A 264 9.08 22.14 4.72
C ILE A 264 10.47 22.77 4.70
N THR A 265 10.87 23.39 3.58
CA THR A 265 12.16 24.09 3.44
C THR A 265 12.32 25.22 4.44
N TYR A 266 11.23 25.95 4.67
CA TYR A 266 11.22 27.09 5.60
C TYR A 266 11.03 26.67 7.06
N LEU A 267 10.33 25.55 7.30
CA LEU A 267 10.09 25.08 8.65
C LEU A 267 11.25 24.25 9.20
N LEU A 268 11.74 23.29 8.42
CA LEU A 268 12.68 22.27 8.87
C LEU A 268 13.98 22.21 8.05
N GLY A 269 13.98 22.79 6.83
CA GLY A 269 15.09 22.74 5.89
C GLY A 269 16.12 23.86 6.10
N PHE A 270 16.90 24.14 5.04
CA PHE A 270 17.99 25.11 5.08
C PHE A 270 17.53 26.59 5.23
N ARG A 271 16.26 26.88 4.96
CA ARG A 271 15.65 28.20 5.19
C ARG A 271 14.89 28.32 6.52
N LYS A 272 15.11 27.41 7.47
CA LYS A 272 14.45 27.40 8.78
C LYS A 272 14.69 28.69 9.61
N HIS A 273 15.72 29.46 9.29
CA HIS A 273 15.97 30.77 9.92
C HIS A 273 14.87 31.80 9.61
N GLU A 274 14.06 31.58 8.56
CA GLU A 274 12.97 32.49 8.18
C GLU A 274 11.66 32.14 8.91
N GLN A 275 11.27 30.87 8.95
CA GLN A 275 10.00 30.42 9.50
C GLN A 275 10.11 29.23 10.47
N GLY A 276 11.31 28.77 10.82
CA GLY A 276 11.51 27.59 11.65
C GLY A 276 10.87 27.66 13.04
N GLN A 277 10.63 28.90 13.55
CA GLN A 277 9.88 29.11 14.78
C GLN A 277 8.44 28.58 14.73
N ASN A 278 7.84 28.44 13.54
CA ASN A 278 6.50 27.92 13.34
C ASN A 278 6.46 26.36 13.33
N ALA A 279 7.61 25.69 13.28
CA ALA A 279 7.68 24.23 13.30
C ALA A 279 7.02 23.61 14.54
N LYS A 280 7.03 24.35 15.68
CA LYS A 280 6.32 23.96 16.92
C LYS A 280 4.80 23.90 16.79
N GLU A 281 4.23 24.48 15.71
CA GLU A 281 2.80 24.46 15.43
C GLU A 281 2.36 23.12 14.78
N LEU A 282 3.30 22.40 14.13
CA LEU A 282 2.99 21.11 13.49
C LEU A 282 2.33 20.10 14.44
N PRO A 283 2.79 19.92 15.69
CA PRO A 283 2.13 19.02 16.64
C PRO A 283 0.69 19.40 16.98
N GLN A 284 0.25 20.63 16.72
CA GLN A 284 -1.13 21.07 16.98
C GLN A 284 -2.15 20.37 16.06
N PHE A 285 -1.72 19.77 14.97
CA PHE A 285 -2.57 18.91 14.16
C PHE A 285 -2.98 17.61 14.88
N ILE A 286 -2.18 17.11 15.83
CA ILE A 286 -2.43 15.83 16.50
C ILE A 286 -3.79 15.79 17.21
N PRO A 287 -4.14 16.78 18.08
CA PRO A 287 -5.46 16.78 18.71
C PRO A 287 -6.64 16.86 17.73
N LEU A 288 -6.45 17.54 16.58
CA LEU A 288 -7.47 17.62 15.54
C LEU A 288 -7.68 16.26 14.84
N ILE A 289 -6.58 15.56 14.56
CA ILE A 289 -6.58 14.21 13.99
C ILE A 289 -7.31 13.25 14.94
N GLU A 290 -6.96 13.26 16.24
CA GLU A 290 -7.56 12.41 17.27
C GLU A 290 -9.05 12.69 17.44
N LYS A 291 -9.47 13.96 17.38
CA LYS A 291 -10.89 14.33 17.39
C LYS A 291 -11.65 13.69 16.22
N ASN A 292 -11.14 13.81 15.02
CA ASN A 292 -11.77 13.22 13.84
C ASN A 292 -11.80 11.69 13.94
N GLU A 293 -10.74 11.05 14.44
CA GLU A 293 -10.71 9.60 14.66
C GLU A 293 -11.79 9.18 15.67
N ALA A 294 -11.97 9.90 16.77
CA ALA A 294 -13.00 9.61 17.77
C ALA A 294 -14.43 9.74 17.19
N GLU A 295 -14.67 10.75 16.35
CA GLU A 295 -15.97 10.96 15.70
C GLU A 295 -16.25 9.86 14.67
N ILE A 296 -15.26 9.48 13.84
CA ILE A 296 -15.35 8.36 12.91
C ILE A 296 -15.71 7.06 13.65
N HIS A 297 -15.02 6.74 14.74
CA HIS A 297 -15.32 5.55 15.55
C HIS A 297 -16.75 5.58 16.10
N SER A 298 -17.22 6.73 16.58
CA SER A 298 -18.60 6.87 17.06
C SER A 298 -19.64 6.60 15.98
N LEU A 299 -19.39 7.03 14.74
CA LEU A 299 -20.28 6.81 13.60
C LEU A 299 -20.31 5.35 13.14
N VAL A 300 -19.18 4.64 13.22
CA VAL A 300 -19.07 3.26 12.74
C VAL A 300 -19.56 2.25 13.78
N SER A 301 -19.50 2.60 15.08
CA SER A 301 -19.93 1.70 16.18
C SER A 301 -21.44 1.76 16.47
N GLN A 302 -22.23 2.60 15.79
CA GLN A 302 -23.70 2.69 15.91
C GLN A 302 -24.38 1.60 15.08
#